data_9567e5ed141029f3607212faf301e986
#
_entry.id   9567e5ed141029f3607212faf301e986
#
_cell.length_a   1.000
_cell.length_b   1.000
_cell.length_c   1.000
_cell.angle_alpha   90.00
_cell.angle_beta   90.00
_cell.angle_gamma   90.00
#
_symmetry.space_group_name_H-M   'P 1'
#
loop_
_entity.id
_entity.type
_entity.pdbx_description
1 polymer ?
#
loop_
_entity_poly.entity_id
_entity_poly.type
_entity_poly.pdbx_seq_one_letter_code
_entity_poly.pdbx_strand_id
1 'polypeptide(L)'
;MTHAFFFDMDGTLYETKKHAVSKLTQYALEQLKEKGYEVSVISSRSIHELKNLQKKVKNFPFDAWILEGGALILDGEDKTVQQKAMDPELVSRFAQYALESGLVWRYTTLEGNWFGTMPGLAERYIMNRLYHNAPVYKRFDPKTDKPLNILVWTSDNLRRKEIFDRFPNHSAVIYSDCVEIRAPGVSKEDALHQLKNKHHYVEVICFGDGANDAAMLKEADTGVAMGNGCQAVKEAADYVIKPIEEDGVYHFLADHRIIPPAPRELLPAEDSDWDQRDFR
;
A
#
# COMPACT_ATOMS: atom_id res chain seq x y z
N MET A 1 2.98 25.73 3.56
CA MET A 1 2.73 24.84 2.38
C MET A 1 4.02 24.10 2.10
N THR A 2 3.97 22.77 2.04
CA THR A 2 5.13 21.88 1.83
C THR A 2 4.88 20.96 0.64
N HIS A 3 5.93 20.35 0.10
CA HIS A 3 5.81 19.22 -0.83
C HIS A 3 5.48 17.95 -0.03
N ALA A 4 4.66 17.07 -0.59
CA ALA A 4 4.26 15.83 0.04
C ALA A 4 4.59 14.63 -0.86
N PHE A 5 5.16 13.60 -0.26
CA PHE A 5 5.56 12.36 -0.90
C PHE A 5 4.76 11.21 -0.32
N PHE A 6 4.00 10.54 -1.18
CA PHE A 6 3.23 9.36 -0.81
C PHE A 6 3.79 8.12 -1.48
N PHE A 7 4.04 7.11 -0.70
CA PHE A 7 4.64 5.88 -1.18
C PHE A 7 3.71 4.70 -0.90
N ASP A 8 3.46 3.88 -1.93
CA ASP A 8 3.01 2.53 -1.65
C ASP A 8 4.09 1.76 -0.88
N MET A 9 3.69 0.69 -0.21
CA MET A 9 4.60 -0.11 0.61
C MET A 9 5.20 -1.28 -0.18
N ASP A 10 4.38 -2.23 -0.57
CA ASP A 10 4.82 -3.52 -1.09
C ASP A 10 5.17 -3.45 -2.58
N GLY A 11 6.43 -3.63 -2.94
CA GLY A 11 6.91 -3.47 -4.31
C GLY A 11 7.35 -2.05 -4.66
N THR A 12 7.16 -1.08 -3.74
CA THR A 12 7.58 0.31 -3.89
C THR A 12 8.66 0.69 -2.87
N LEU A 13 8.35 0.70 -1.56
CA LEU A 13 9.35 0.88 -0.50
C LEU A 13 9.91 -0.44 0.01
N TYR A 14 9.05 -1.43 0.17
CA TYR A 14 9.35 -2.70 0.81
C TYR A 14 9.46 -3.83 -0.23
N GLU A 15 10.66 -4.37 -0.38
CA GLU A 15 10.90 -5.53 -1.24
C GLU A 15 10.42 -6.81 -0.55
N THR A 16 9.28 -7.33 -0.99
CA THR A 16 8.60 -8.47 -0.35
C THR A 16 9.42 -9.77 -0.38
N LYS A 17 10.29 -9.94 -1.38
CA LYS A 17 11.17 -11.12 -1.49
C LYS A 17 12.29 -11.10 -0.45
N LYS A 18 12.85 -9.92 -0.17
CA LYS A 18 13.93 -9.74 0.82
C LYS A 18 13.39 -9.37 2.20
N HIS A 19 12.10 -9.09 2.33
CA HIS A 19 11.46 -8.58 3.55
C HIS A 19 12.17 -7.34 4.10
N ALA A 20 12.53 -6.41 3.21
CA ALA A 20 13.35 -5.27 3.59
C ALA A 20 13.06 -4.01 2.75
N VAL A 21 13.33 -2.86 3.35
CA VAL A 21 13.58 -1.59 2.64
C VAL A 21 15.09 -1.44 2.49
N SER A 22 15.55 -1.12 1.30
CA SER A 22 16.98 -0.97 1.01
C SER A 22 17.61 0.20 1.80
N LYS A 23 18.93 0.20 1.95
CA LYS A 23 19.65 1.30 2.62
C LYS A 23 19.55 2.61 1.85
N LEU A 24 19.54 2.56 0.51
CA LEU A 24 19.42 3.75 -0.33
C LEU A 24 18.01 4.34 -0.27
N THR A 25 16.98 3.50 -0.29
CA THR A 25 15.61 3.95 -0.08
C THR A 25 15.42 4.55 1.32
N GLN A 26 15.98 3.94 2.37
CA GLN A 26 15.96 4.52 3.72
C GLN A 26 16.64 5.90 3.76
N TYR A 27 17.84 6.02 3.17
CA TYR A 27 18.54 7.30 3.03
C TYR A 27 17.67 8.34 2.31
N ALA A 28 17.01 7.94 1.21
CA ALA A 28 16.15 8.84 0.46
C ALA A 28 15.00 9.40 1.30
N LEU A 29 14.33 8.54 2.07
CA LEU A 29 13.26 8.95 3.00
C LEU A 29 13.78 9.91 4.08
N GLU A 30 14.95 9.62 4.67
CA GLU A 30 15.59 10.48 5.67
C GLU A 30 15.89 11.86 5.08
N GLN A 31 16.43 11.94 3.85
CA GLN A 31 16.72 13.21 3.19
C GLN A 31 15.47 14.02 2.86
N LEU A 32 14.37 13.39 2.50
CA LEU A 32 13.09 14.09 2.32
C LEU A 32 12.63 14.73 3.64
N LYS A 33 12.71 13.99 4.75
CA LYS A 33 12.36 14.53 6.09
C LYS A 33 13.29 15.66 6.53
N GLU A 34 14.61 15.56 6.30
CA GLU A 34 15.59 16.62 6.62
C GLU A 34 15.31 17.92 5.86
N LYS A 35 14.74 17.82 4.65
CA LYS A 35 14.28 18.99 3.87
C LYS A 35 12.93 19.55 4.34
N GLY A 36 12.30 18.94 5.31
CA GLY A 36 10.99 19.37 5.84
C GLY A 36 9.83 19.01 4.93
N TYR A 37 10.01 18.03 4.04
CA TYR A 37 8.91 17.51 3.23
C TYR A 37 8.04 16.54 4.02
N GLU A 38 6.75 16.47 3.68
CA GLU A 38 5.84 15.47 4.22
C GLU A 38 6.06 14.12 3.52
N VAL A 39 6.24 13.08 4.29
CA VAL A 39 6.54 11.72 3.82
C VAL A 39 5.55 10.75 4.43
N SER A 40 4.68 10.19 3.61
CA SER A 40 3.56 9.36 4.06
C SER A 40 3.50 8.03 3.30
N VAL A 41 2.93 7.01 3.95
CA VAL A 41 2.69 5.70 3.35
C VAL A 41 1.22 5.55 3.01
N ILE A 42 0.95 4.95 1.84
CA ILE A 42 -0.40 4.63 1.39
C ILE A 42 -0.47 3.19 0.89
N SER A 43 -1.09 2.30 1.67
CA SER A 43 -0.99 0.85 1.49
C SER A 43 -2.33 0.12 1.67
N SER A 44 -2.47 -1.04 1.03
CA SER A 44 -3.56 -1.97 1.31
C SER A 44 -3.33 -2.81 2.58
N ARG A 45 -2.14 -2.72 3.21
CA ARG A 45 -1.87 -3.41 4.47
C ARG A 45 -2.81 -2.97 5.57
N SER A 46 -3.17 -3.90 6.44
CA SER A 46 -3.83 -3.59 7.69
C SER A 46 -2.82 -3.09 8.74
N ILE A 47 -3.31 -2.41 9.78
CA ILE A 47 -2.50 -2.00 10.93
C ILE A 47 -1.81 -3.20 11.61
N HIS A 48 -2.44 -4.39 11.55
CA HIS A 48 -1.90 -5.62 12.13
C HIS A 48 -0.72 -6.17 11.31
N GLU A 49 -0.68 -5.90 10.01
CA GLU A 49 0.37 -6.33 9.09
C GLU A 49 1.59 -5.42 9.13
N LEU A 50 1.48 -4.23 9.72
CA LEU A 50 2.63 -3.35 9.99
C LEU A 50 3.54 -3.90 11.09
N LYS A 51 3.01 -4.71 12.01
CA LYS A 51 3.77 -5.26 13.15
C LYS A 51 5.00 -6.05 12.72
N ASN A 52 4.97 -6.60 11.51
CA ASN A 52 6.01 -7.45 10.94
C ASN A 52 7.01 -6.72 10.04
N LEU A 53 6.83 -5.42 9.83
CA LEU A 53 7.82 -4.61 9.14
C LEU A 53 9.11 -4.48 9.97
N GLN A 54 10.23 -4.29 9.29
CA GLN A 54 11.51 -4.01 9.94
C GLN A 54 11.38 -2.83 10.90
N LYS A 55 12.05 -2.92 12.07
CA LYS A 55 12.02 -1.85 13.08
C LYS A 55 12.35 -0.47 12.52
N LYS A 56 13.31 -0.37 11.60
CA LYS A 56 13.70 0.89 10.97
C LYS A 56 12.56 1.53 10.17
N VAL A 57 11.78 0.72 9.42
CA VAL A 57 10.62 1.20 8.65
C VAL A 57 9.49 1.60 9.59
N LYS A 58 9.22 0.74 10.57
CA LYS A 58 8.15 0.95 11.56
C LYS A 58 8.40 2.17 12.44
N ASN A 59 9.66 2.45 12.77
CA ASN A 59 10.05 3.58 13.60
C ASN A 59 10.43 4.82 12.78
N PHE A 60 10.34 4.76 11.44
CA PHE A 60 10.54 5.94 10.61
C PHE A 60 9.39 6.93 10.86
N PRO A 61 9.66 8.24 11.04
CA PRO A 61 8.65 9.23 11.40
C PRO A 61 7.82 9.64 10.18
N PHE A 62 7.01 8.72 9.64
CA PHE A 62 6.06 9.06 8.61
C PHE A 62 5.02 10.05 9.14
N ASP A 63 4.61 11.01 8.31
CA ASP A 63 3.62 12.01 8.70
C ASP A 63 2.19 11.45 8.71
N ALA A 64 1.94 10.44 7.87
CA ALA A 64 0.69 9.67 7.91
C ALA A 64 0.89 8.23 7.43
N TRP A 65 0.03 7.35 7.95
CA TRP A 65 -0.18 6.00 7.47
C TRP A 65 -1.59 5.88 6.93
N ILE A 66 -1.73 5.76 5.63
CA ILE A 66 -2.99 5.47 4.96
C ILE A 66 -3.04 3.97 4.70
N LEU A 67 -3.88 3.28 5.44
CA LEU A 67 -3.94 1.82 5.50
C LEU A 67 -5.28 1.29 4.99
N GLU A 68 -5.37 -0.04 4.82
CA GLU A 68 -6.58 -0.71 4.33
C GLU A 68 -7.06 -0.12 3.00
N GLY A 69 -6.09 0.30 2.16
CA GLY A 69 -6.37 0.96 0.89
C GLY A 69 -7.13 2.27 0.99
N GLY A 70 -7.01 2.99 2.11
CA GLY A 70 -7.68 4.27 2.36
C GLY A 70 -8.77 4.22 3.42
N ALA A 71 -9.15 3.03 3.93
CA ALA A 71 -10.19 2.92 4.96
C ALA A 71 -9.74 3.41 6.34
N LEU A 72 -8.45 3.44 6.61
CA LEU A 72 -7.87 3.89 7.87
C LEU A 72 -6.76 4.90 7.61
N ILE A 73 -6.84 6.07 8.21
CA ILE A 73 -5.77 7.08 8.18
C ILE A 73 -5.32 7.33 9.61
N LEU A 74 -4.03 7.13 9.86
CA LEU A 74 -3.36 7.47 11.10
C LEU A 74 -2.45 8.66 10.84
N ASP A 75 -2.31 9.57 11.82
CA ASP A 75 -1.30 10.63 11.78
C ASP A 75 0.09 10.12 12.20
N GLY A 76 1.08 11.00 12.20
CA GLY A 76 2.46 10.68 12.58
C GLY A 76 2.65 10.26 14.05
N GLU A 77 1.61 10.37 14.88
CA GLU A 77 1.57 9.91 16.27
C GLU A 77 0.74 8.62 16.44
N ASP A 78 0.44 7.93 15.33
CA ASP A 78 -0.41 6.72 15.28
C ASP A 78 -1.85 6.92 15.77
N LYS A 79 -2.33 8.17 15.81
CA LYS A 79 -3.72 8.47 16.15
C LYS A 79 -4.62 8.33 14.93
N THR A 80 -5.76 7.69 15.11
CA THR A 80 -6.76 7.57 14.05
C THR A 80 -7.35 8.94 13.70
N VAL A 81 -7.06 9.40 12.49
CA VAL A 81 -7.63 10.61 11.90
C VAL A 81 -8.93 10.31 11.19
N GLN A 82 -9.00 9.14 10.53
CA GLN A 82 -10.17 8.69 9.78
C GLN A 82 -10.27 7.17 9.84
N GLN A 83 -11.50 6.69 9.99
CA GLN A 83 -11.86 5.28 9.85
C GLN A 83 -13.17 5.18 9.07
N LYS A 84 -13.18 4.38 8.00
CA LYS A 84 -14.37 4.15 7.18
C LYS A 84 -14.66 2.65 7.10
N ALA A 85 -15.49 2.17 8.01
CA ALA A 85 -15.91 0.78 8.05
C ALA A 85 -16.95 0.45 6.97
N MET A 86 -17.00 -0.81 6.58
CA MET A 86 -18.00 -1.35 5.67
C MET A 86 -19.35 -1.49 6.39
N ASP A 87 -20.43 -1.44 5.60
CA ASP A 87 -21.78 -1.71 6.09
C ASP A 87 -21.86 -3.17 6.61
N PRO A 88 -22.24 -3.38 7.89
CA PRO A 88 -22.36 -4.70 8.48
C PRO A 88 -23.36 -5.63 7.76
N GLU A 89 -24.43 -5.08 7.18
CA GLU A 89 -25.42 -5.87 6.43
C GLU A 89 -24.80 -6.39 5.13
N LEU A 90 -24.01 -5.56 4.46
CA LEU A 90 -23.27 -5.97 3.28
C LEU A 90 -22.31 -7.11 3.62
N VAL A 91 -21.51 -6.96 4.68
CA VAL A 91 -20.55 -7.97 5.10
C VAL A 91 -21.25 -9.25 5.49
N SER A 92 -22.42 -9.18 6.13
CA SER A 92 -23.26 -10.35 6.44
C SER A 92 -23.70 -11.09 5.18
N ARG A 93 -24.16 -10.35 4.17
CA ARG A 93 -24.54 -10.95 2.87
C ARG A 93 -23.34 -11.58 2.16
N PHE A 94 -22.17 -10.92 2.24
CA PHE A 94 -20.94 -11.48 1.70
C PHE A 94 -20.54 -12.75 2.44
N ALA A 95 -20.56 -12.75 3.76
CA ALA A 95 -20.23 -13.91 4.60
C ALA A 95 -21.12 -15.14 4.30
N GLN A 96 -22.42 -14.90 4.09
CA GLN A 96 -23.37 -15.93 3.69
C GLN A 96 -23.04 -16.49 2.30
N TYR A 97 -22.80 -15.61 1.32
CA TYR A 97 -22.41 -16.00 -0.03
C TYR A 97 -21.08 -16.78 -0.04
N ALA A 98 -20.10 -16.32 0.71
CA ALA A 98 -18.80 -17.00 0.83
C ALA A 98 -18.93 -18.41 1.41
N LEU A 99 -19.77 -18.57 2.44
CA LEU A 99 -20.06 -19.86 3.04
C LEU A 99 -20.73 -20.83 2.04
N GLU A 100 -21.77 -20.37 1.34
CA GLU A 100 -22.51 -21.16 0.34
C GLU A 100 -21.64 -21.55 -0.86
N SER A 101 -20.70 -20.68 -1.22
CA SER A 101 -19.80 -20.87 -2.38
C SER A 101 -18.48 -21.55 -2.01
N GLY A 102 -18.25 -21.89 -0.75
CA GLY A 102 -17.00 -22.50 -0.28
C GLY A 102 -15.76 -21.61 -0.44
N LEU A 103 -15.97 -20.27 -0.38
CA LEU A 103 -14.88 -19.31 -0.55
C LEU A 103 -14.13 -19.09 0.77
N VAL A 104 -12.81 -18.96 0.67
CA VAL A 104 -11.97 -18.50 1.78
C VAL A 104 -11.85 -16.98 1.69
N TRP A 105 -12.18 -16.33 2.81
CA TRP A 105 -12.07 -14.88 2.90
C TRP A 105 -11.55 -14.47 4.28
N ARG A 106 -10.94 -13.28 4.32
CA ARG A 106 -10.58 -12.60 5.57
C ARG A 106 -11.23 -11.24 5.64
N TYR A 107 -11.32 -10.70 6.83
CA TYR A 107 -11.67 -9.31 7.09
C TYR A 107 -10.76 -8.72 8.16
N THR A 108 -10.58 -7.41 8.10
CA THR A 108 -9.79 -6.66 9.06
C THR A 108 -10.67 -5.68 9.80
N THR A 109 -10.36 -5.48 11.08
CA THR A 109 -10.95 -4.46 11.95
C THR A 109 -9.80 -3.77 12.69
N LEU A 110 -10.07 -2.75 13.49
CA LEU A 110 -9.04 -2.17 14.36
C LEU A 110 -8.53 -3.17 15.42
N GLU A 111 -9.38 -4.11 15.83
CA GLU A 111 -9.08 -5.09 16.88
C GLU A 111 -8.30 -6.29 16.36
N GLY A 112 -8.40 -6.61 15.08
CA GLY A 112 -7.75 -7.79 14.55
C GLY A 112 -7.91 -8.03 13.05
N ASN A 113 -7.17 -9.03 12.60
CA ASN A 113 -7.21 -9.58 11.26
C ASN A 113 -7.70 -11.04 11.37
N TRP A 114 -8.79 -11.38 10.69
CA TRP A 114 -9.54 -12.61 10.92
C TRP A 114 -9.84 -13.33 9.62
N PHE A 115 -9.75 -14.67 9.62
CA PHE A 115 -10.42 -15.45 8.57
C PHE A 115 -11.91 -15.59 8.90
N GLY A 116 -12.78 -15.20 7.98
CA GLY A 116 -14.22 -15.31 8.12
C GLY A 116 -14.76 -16.72 7.80
N THR A 117 -13.96 -17.54 7.09
CA THR A 117 -14.15 -18.98 6.89
C THR A 117 -12.86 -19.71 7.27
N MET A 118 -12.95 -21.03 7.53
CA MET A 118 -11.75 -21.82 7.85
C MET A 118 -10.79 -21.84 6.66
N PRO A 119 -9.57 -21.32 6.81
CA PRO A 119 -8.60 -21.30 5.73
C PRO A 119 -7.99 -22.67 5.50
N GLY A 120 -7.64 -22.95 4.26
CA GLY A 120 -6.77 -24.08 3.90
C GLY A 120 -5.29 -23.78 4.23
N LEU A 121 -4.43 -24.75 3.90
CA LEU A 121 -2.98 -24.58 4.10
C LEU A 121 -2.40 -23.51 3.17
N ALA A 122 -2.94 -23.37 1.96
CA ALA A 122 -2.45 -22.41 0.96
C ALA A 122 -2.65 -20.97 1.42
N GLU A 123 -3.85 -20.60 1.87
CA GLU A 123 -4.16 -19.25 2.32
C GLU A 123 -3.36 -18.88 3.59
N ARG A 124 -3.22 -19.84 4.51
CA ARG A 124 -2.38 -19.65 5.72
C ARG A 124 -0.91 -19.46 5.34
N TYR A 125 -0.42 -20.22 4.36
CA TYR A 125 0.95 -20.09 3.86
C TYR A 125 1.18 -18.73 3.20
N ILE A 126 0.26 -18.29 2.33
CA ILE A 126 0.35 -16.99 1.66
C ILE A 126 0.40 -15.87 2.70
N MET A 127 -0.54 -15.83 3.64
CA MET A 127 -0.57 -14.81 4.69
C MET A 127 0.69 -14.81 5.54
N ASN A 128 1.18 -15.99 5.93
CA ASN A 128 2.40 -16.09 6.72
C ASN A 128 3.65 -15.67 5.92
N ARG A 129 3.69 -15.99 4.63
CA ARG A 129 4.81 -15.60 3.75
C ARG A 129 4.87 -14.10 3.51
N LEU A 130 3.73 -13.46 3.25
CA LEU A 130 3.68 -12.03 2.93
C LEU A 130 3.83 -11.15 4.18
N TYR A 131 3.18 -11.54 5.27
CA TYR A 131 3.03 -10.66 6.43
C TYR A 131 3.56 -11.25 7.73
N HIS A 132 4.18 -12.46 7.69
CA HIS A 132 4.60 -13.22 8.88
C HIS A 132 3.50 -13.35 9.94
N ASN A 133 2.25 -13.34 9.49
CA ASN A 133 1.08 -13.39 10.32
C ASN A 133 -0.04 -14.16 9.61
N ALA A 134 -0.44 -15.30 10.17
CA ALA A 134 -1.62 -16.02 9.72
C ALA A 134 -2.77 -15.68 10.66
N PRO A 135 -3.80 -14.93 10.19
CA PRO A 135 -4.97 -14.63 10.99
C PRO A 135 -5.63 -15.92 11.53
N VAL A 136 -6.30 -15.81 12.66
CA VAL A 136 -7.11 -16.92 13.18
C VAL A 136 -8.53 -16.86 12.63
N TYR A 137 -9.23 -17.98 12.63
CA TYR A 137 -10.64 -18.01 12.28
C TYR A 137 -11.48 -17.28 13.34
N LYS A 138 -12.35 -16.40 12.90
CA LYS A 138 -13.38 -15.77 13.71
C LYS A 138 -14.64 -15.59 12.84
N ARG A 139 -15.77 -16.16 13.29
CA ARG A 139 -17.05 -15.88 12.65
C ARG A 139 -17.37 -14.40 12.77
N PHE A 140 -17.73 -13.78 11.65
CA PHE A 140 -18.15 -12.38 11.62
C PHE A 140 -19.42 -12.16 12.45
N ASP A 141 -19.41 -11.15 13.33
CA ASP A 141 -20.55 -10.69 14.09
C ASP A 141 -20.91 -9.25 13.69
N PRO A 142 -22.06 -9.04 12.99
CA PRO A 142 -22.45 -7.72 12.51
C PRO A 142 -22.76 -6.69 13.62
N LYS A 143 -22.92 -7.15 14.88
CA LYS A 143 -23.19 -6.25 15.99
C LYS A 143 -21.92 -5.62 16.57
N THR A 144 -20.81 -6.33 16.50
CA THR A 144 -19.56 -5.92 17.14
C THR A 144 -18.46 -5.61 16.16
N ASP A 145 -18.36 -6.36 15.06
CA ASP A 145 -17.26 -6.21 14.10
C ASP A 145 -17.53 -5.04 13.16
N LYS A 146 -16.48 -4.25 12.94
CA LYS A 146 -16.48 -3.10 12.01
C LYS A 146 -15.40 -3.31 10.95
N PRO A 147 -15.66 -4.14 9.92
CA PRO A 147 -14.68 -4.44 8.90
C PRO A 147 -14.28 -3.19 8.11
N LEU A 148 -12.98 -3.05 7.88
CA LEU A 148 -12.39 -2.01 7.04
C LEU A 148 -12.19 -2.51 5.61
N ASN A 149 -11.92 -3.81 5.50
CA ASN A 149 -11.53 -4.46 4.26
C ASN A 149 -11.91 -5.94 4.30
N ILE A 150 -12.31 -6.47 3.15
CA ILE A 150 -12.49 -7.90 2.91
C ILE A 150 -11.53 -8.32 1.81
N LEU A 151 -10.84 -9.45 2.00
CA LEU A 151 -10.05 -10.12 0.98
C LEU A 151 -10.60 -11.52 0.77
N VAL A 152 -10.90 -11.88 -0.47
CA VAL A 152 -11.40 -13.21 -0.84
C VAL A 152 -10.50 -13.85 -1.88
N TRP A 153 -10.03 -15.07 -1.59
CA TRP A 153 -9.14 -15.82 -2.48
C TRP A 153 -9.92 -16.62 -3.51
N THR A 154 -9.62 -16.40 -4.76
CA THR A 154 -10.06 -17.23 -5.88
C THR A 154 -9.24 -16.92 -7.14
N SER A 155 -8.65 -17.94 -7.74
CA SER A 155 -7.94 -17.84 -9.02
C SER A 155 -8.89 -17.92 -10.23
N ASP A 156 -10.16 -18.23 -10.02
CA ASP A 156 -11.17 -18.31 -11.09
C ASP A 156 -11.62 -16.91 -11.51
N ASN A 157 -11.33 -16.54 -12.75
CA ASN A 157 -11.71 -15.25 -13.34
C ASN A 157 -13.22 -15.01 -13.35
N LEU A 158 -14.02 -16.04 -13.63
CA LEU A 158 -15.48 -15.92 -13.67
C LEU A 158 -16.01 -15.67 -12.26
N ARG A 159 -15.44 -16.35 -11.27
CA ARG A 159 -15.82 -16.16 -9.87
C ARG A 159 -15.43 -14.77 -9.36
N ARG A 160 -14.24 -14.26 -9.74
CA ARG A 160 -13.86 -12.87 -9.39
C ARG A 160 -14.82 -11.85 -9.97
N LYS A 161 -15.20 -12.04 -11.25
CA LYS A 161 -16.19 -11.18 -11.90
C LYS A 161 -17.56 -11.29 -11.23
N GLU A 162 -18.02 -12.50 -10.89
CA GLU A 162 -19.27 -12.72 -10.17
C GLU A 162 -19.30 -11.99 -8.82
N ILE A 163 -18.21 -12.07 -8.06
CA ILE A 163 -18.09 -11.36 -6.78
C ILE A 163 -18.20 -9.86 -7.02
N PHE A 164 -17.48 -9.32 -7.98
CA PHE A 164 -17.51 -7.90 -8.34
C PHE A 164 -18.92 -7.45 -8.74
N ASP A 165 -19.59 -8.19 -9.60
CA ASP A 165 -20.93 -7.85 -10.09
C ASP A 165 -22.01 -7.97 -9.01
N ARG A 166 -21.85 -8.91 -8.06
CA ARG A 166 -22.80 -9.14 -6.96
C ARG A 166 -22.73 -8.08 -5.86
N PHE A 167 -21.58 -7.44 -5.71
CA PHE A 167 -21.35 -6.40 -4.72
C PHE A 167 -20.95 -5.08 -5.39
N PRO A 168 -21.82 -4.51 -6.26
CA PRO A 168 -21.53 -3.26 -6.96
C PRO A 168 -21.45 -2.09 -5.98
N ASN A 169 -20.86 -0.98 -6.43
CA ASN A 169 -20.68 0.26 -5.67
C ASN A 169 -19.67 0.15 -4.51
N HIS A 170 -18.87 -0.91 -4.46
CA HIS A 170 -17.77 -1.03 -3.52
C HIS A 170 -16.45 -0.75 -4.24
N SER A 171 -15.52 -0.12 -3.52
CA SER A 171 -14.16 0.04 -4.02
C SER A 171 -13.48 -1.33 -4.04
N ALA A 172 -13.65 -2.06 -5.13
CA ALA A 172 -13.09 -3.39 -5.30
C ALA A 172 -11.83 -3.34 -6.17
N VAL A 173 -10.83 -4.12 -5.77
CA VAL A 173 -9.60 -4.35 -6.54
C VAL A 173 -9.52 -5.83 -6.87
N ILE A 174 -9.35 -6.14 -8.16
CA ILE A 174 -9.19 -7.51 -8.65
C ILE A 174 -7.71 -7.77 -8.86
N TYR A 175 -7.17 -8.75 -8.12
CA TYR A 175 -5.83 -9.27 -8.29
C TYR A 175 -5.85 -10.61 -9.05
N SER A 176 -4.70 -11.19 -9.31
CA SER A 176 -4.57 -12.48 -10.02
C SER A 176 -5.22 -13.66 -9.28
N ASP A 177 -5.23 -13.63 -7.97
CA ASP A 177 -5.62 -14.73 -7.08
C ASP A 177 -6.64 -14.36 -6.02
N CYS A 178 -7.02 -13.07 -5.94
CA CYS A 178 -7.98 -12.58 -4.96
C CYS A 178 -8.76 -11.34 -5.43
N VAL A 179 -9.81 -11.03 -4.69
CA VAL A 179 -10.58 -9.78 -4.79
C VAL A 179 -10.55 -9.11 -3.42
N GLU A 180 -10.19 -7.83 -3.41
CA GLU A 180 -10.29 -6.97 -2.25
C GLU A 180 -11.56 -6.12 -2.36
N ILE A 181 -12.35 -6.01 -1.28
CA ILE A 181 -13.58 -5.23 -1.23
C ILE A 181 -13.53 -4.29 -0.04
N ARG A 182 -13.85 -3.02 -0.27
CA ARG A 182 -13.86 -1.94 0.73
C ARG A 182 -15.22 -1.24 0.75
N ALA A 183 -15.41 -0.33 1.69
CA ALA A 183 -16.57 0.55 1.70
C ALA A 183 -16.61 1.43 0.43
N PRO A 184 -17.79 1.88 -0.03
CA PRO A 184 -17.91 2.82 -1.15
C PRO A 184 -17.12 4.10 -0.89
N GLY A 185 -16.40 4.60 -1.91
CA GLY A 185 -15.55 5.78 -1.82
C GLY A 185 -14.38 5.57 -0.83
N VAL A 186 -13.81 4.38 -0.80
CA VAL A 186 -12.57 4.04 -0.11
C VAL A 186 -11.58 3.48 -1.13
N SER A 187 -10.65 4.31 -1.53
CA SER A 187 -9.51 3.95 -2.37
C SER A 187 -8.28 4.75 -1.95
N LYS A 188 -7.11 4.40 -2.48
CA LYS A 188 -5.89 5.20 -2.29
C LYS A 188 -6.06 6.61 -2.88
N GLU A 189 -6.72 6.70 -4.03
CA GLU A 189 -7.07 7.96 -4.70
C GLU A 189 -7.97 8.83 -3.83
N ASP A 190 -9.09 8.29 -3.31
CA ASP A 190 -10.00 9.03 -2.44
C ASP A 190 -9.29 9.55 -1.18
N ALA A 191 -8.42 8.74 -0.58
CA ALA A 191 -7.63 9.13 0.59
C ALA A 191 -6.65 10.26 0.24
N LEU A 192 -5.94 10.16 -0.89
CA LEU A 192 -5.04 11.19 -1.37
C LEU A 192 -5.78 12.50 -1.65
N HIS A 193 -6.90 12.43 -2.35
CA HIS A 193 -7.75 13.59 -2.65
C HIS A 193 -8.19 14.32 -1.37
N GLN A 194 -8.62 13.57 -0.34
CA GLN A 194 -9.00 14.16 0.95
C GLN A 194 -7.82 14.85 1.64
N LEU A 195 -6.62 14.25 1.61
CA LEU A 195 -5.43 14.84 2.21
C LEU A 195 -4.96 16.08 1.44
N LYS A 196 -4.98 16.07 0.11
CA LYS A 196 -4.70 17.26 -0.74
C LYS A 196 -5.63 18.42 -0.36
N ASN A 197 -6.92 18.16 -0.24
CA ASN A 197 -7.90 19.20 0.12
C ASN A 197 -7.72 19.74 1.55
N LYS A 198 -7.30 18.89 2.48
CA LYS A 198 -7.12 19.25 3.88
C LYS A 198 -5.84 20.05 4.13
N HIS A 199 -4.72 19.65 3.51
CA HIS A 199 -3.39 20.16 3.85
C HIS A 199 -2.85 21.22 2.89
N HIS A 200 -3.49 21.42 1.72
CA HIS A 200 -3.07 22.41 0.71
C HIS A 200 -1.57 22.33 0.37
N TYR A 201 -1.12 21.15 -0.07
CA TYR A 201 0.27 20.93 -0.48
C TYR A 201 0.68 21.83 -1.65
N VAL A 202 1.96 22.12 -1.75
CA VAL A 202 2.55 22.82 -2.92
C VAL A 202 2.57 21.89 -4.13
N GLU A 203 2.98 20.66 -3.88
CA GLU A 203 3.07 19.59 -4.86
C GLU A 203 2.94 18.24 -4.16
N VAL A 204 2.28 17.30 -4.80
CA VAL A 204 2.10 15.93 -4.33
C VAL A 204 2.72 14.96 -5.32
N ILE A 205 3.70 14.19 -4.86
CA ILE A 205 4.39 13.17 -5.63
C ILE A 205 4.04 11.80 -5.06
N CYS A 206 3.51 10.91 -5.90
CA CYS A 206 3.10 9.56 -5.48
C CYS A 206 3.92 8.49 -6.19
N PHE A 207 4.30 7.44 -5.44
CA PHE A 207 5.02 6.28 -5.94
C PHE A 207 4.18 5.02 -5.75
N GLY A 208 4.14 4.15 -6.77
CA GLY A 208 3.37 2.91 -6.71
C GLY A 208 3.80 1.88 -7.76
N ASP A 209 3.37 0.62 -7.59
CA ASP A 209 3.66 -0.48 -8.51
C ASP A 209 2.44 -1.35 -8.83
N GLY A 210 1.38 -1.31 -8.02
CA GLY A 210 0.17 -2.10 -8.17
C GLY A 210 -0.91 -1.44 -9.03
N ALA A 211 -1.84 -2.25 -9.53
CA ALA A 211 -3.00 -1.74 -10.28
C ALA A 211 -3.89 -0.80 -9.42
N ASN A 212 -3.91 -1.01 -8.10
CA ASN A 212 -4.60 -0.17 -7.13
C ASN A 212 -3.93 1.18 -6.89
N ASP A 213 -2.72 1.40 -7.42
CA ASP A 213 -2.01 2.68 -7.37
C ASP A 213 -2.31 3.55 -8.59
N ALA A 214 -2.78 2.97 -9.68
CA ALA A 214 -2.94 3.68 -10.95
C ALA A 214 -3.80 4.95 -10.84
N ALA A 215 -4.92 4.89 -10.11
CA ALA A 215 -5.78 6.04 -9.90
C ALA A 215 -5.12 7.08 -8.98
N MET A 216 -4.42 6.62 -7.93
CA MET A 216 -3.65 7.49 -7.03
C MET A 216 -2.54 8.25 -7.79
N LEU A 217 -1.81 7.58 -8.70
CA LEU A 217 -0.76 8.24 -9.48
C LEU A 217 -1.33 9.32 -10.42
N LYS A 218 -2.52 9.11 -10.99
CA LYS A 218 -3.21 10.12 -11.80
C LYS A 218 -3.74 11.30 -10.98
N GLU A 219 -4.11 11.10 -9.72
CA GLU A 219 -4.57 12.15 -8.82
C GLU A 219 -3.41 13.01 -8.29
N ALA A 220 -2.20 12.47 -8.25
CA ALA A 220 -0.99 13.19 -7.85
C ALA A 220 -0.64 14.32 -8.85
N ASP A 221 0.16 15.29 -8.40
CA ASP A 221 0.72 16.31 -9.30
C ASP A 221 1.89 15.71 -10.12
N THR A 222 2.56 14.69 -9.55
CA THR A 222 3.54 13.84 -10.23
C THR A 222 3.35 12.38 -9.81
N GLY A 223 2.93 11.55 -10.73
CA GLY A 223 2.79 10.10 -10.56
C GLY A 223 4.01 9.33 -11.03
N VAL A 224 4.58 8.50 -10.18
CA VAL A 224 5.82 7.73 -10.44
C VAL A 224 5.56 6.24 -10.28
N ALA A 225 5.65 5.49 -11.38
CA ALA A 225 5.50 4.04 -11.38
C ALA A 225 6.86 3.35 -11.23
N MET A 226 6.94 2.35 -10.37
CA MET A 226 8.10 1.48 -10.24
C MET A 226 8.31 0.62 -11.49
N GLY A 227 9.57 0.34 -11.84
CA GLY A 227 9.91 -0.51 -12.98
C GLY A 227 9.40 -1.95 -12.88
N ASN A 228 9.25 -2.46 -11.66
CA ASN A 228 8.60 -3.76 -11.37
C ASN A 228 7.05 -3.68 -11.40
N GLY A 229 6.47 -2.49 -11.57
CA GLY A 229 5.03 -2.29 -11.56
C GLY A 229 4.29 -2.93 -12.72
N CYS A 230 2.99 -3.17 -12.55
CA CYS A 230 2.14 -3.70 -13.61
C CYS A 230 1.92 -2.68 -14.75
N GLN A 231 1.43 -3.15 -15.90
CA GLN A 231 1.23 -2.29 -17.07
C GLN A 231 0.28 -1.12 -16.78
N ALA A 232 -0.80 -1.37 -16.04
CA ALA A 232 -1.80 -0.35 -15.73
C ALA A 232 -1.24 0.83 -14.92
N VAL A 233 -0.34 0.56 -13.94
CA VAL A 233 0.28 1.63 -13.15
C VAL A 233 1.31 2.41 -13.97
N LYS A 234 2.05 1.74 -14.86
CA LYS A 234 3.00 2.40 -15.77
C LYS A 234 2.31 3.33 -16.79
N GLU A 235 1.14 2.92 -17.29
CA GLU A 235 0.33 3.75 -18.19
C GLU A 235 -0.34 4.95 -17.49
N ALA A 236 -0.49 4.86 -16.17
CA ALA A 236 -1.10 5.92 -15.37
C ALA A 236 -0.10 6.98 -14.89
N ALA A 237 1.19 6.68 -14.92
CA ALA A 237 2.24 7.50 -14.32
C ALA A 237 2.84 8.50 -15.31
N ASP A 238 3.39 9.61 -14.78
CA ASP A 238 4.21 10.57 -15.54
C ASP A 238 5.63 10.03 -15.76
N TYR A 239 6.13 9.23 -14.82
CA TYR A 239 7.46 8.61 -14.89
C TYR A 239 7.40 7.13 -14.59
N VAL A 240 8.19 6.35 -15.34
CA VAL A 240 8.48 4.94 -15.02
C VAL A 240 9.97 4.87 -14.65
N ILE A 241 10.24 4.46 -13.41
CA ILE A 241 11.58 4.47 -12.84
C ILE A 241 12.18 3.06 -12.77
N LYS A 242 13.41 2.94 -12.26
CA LYS A 242 14.05 1.64 -12.00
C LYS A 242 13.18 0.79 -11.07
N PRO A 243 13.28 -0.56 -11.16
CA PRO A 243 12.56 -1.45 -10.24
C PRO A 243 13.09 -1.31 -8.80
N ILE A 244 12.32 -1.85 -7.85
CA ILE A 244 12.66 -1.77 -6.41
C ILE A 244 13.99 -2.46 -6.10
N GLU A 245 14.32 -3.54 -6.83
CA GLU A 245 15.58 -4.27 -6.69
C GLU A 245 16.81 -3.42 -7.08
N GLU A 246 16.61 -2.34 -7.84
CA GLU A 246 17.62 -1.38 -8.31
C GLU A 246 17.46 -0.01 -7.66
N ASP A 247 16.86 0.07 -6.48
CA ASP A 247 16.69 1.30 -5.70
C ASP A 247 16.01 2.45 -6.46
N GLY A 248 14.99 2.15 -7.28
CA GLY A 248 14.34 3.10 -8.18
C GLY A 248 13.88 4.40 -7.51
N VAL A 249 13.33 4.33 -6.30
CA VAL A 249 12.91 5.52 -5.52
C VAL A 249 14.10 6.44 -5.25
N TYR A 250 15.23 5.90 -4.75
CA TYR A 250 16.41 6.70 -4.49
C TYR A 250 16.96 7.36 -5.76
N HIS A 251 17.13 6.59 -6.83
CA HIS A 251 17.67 7.13 -8.08
C HIS A 251 16.79 8.23 -8.65
N PHE A 252 15.47 8.06 -8.69
CA PHE A 252 14.55 9.09 -9.15
C PHE A 252 14.71 10.39 -8.34
N LEU A 253 14.70 10.30 -7.02
CA LEU A 253 14.80 11.48 -6.16
C LEU A 253 16.16 12.18 -6.27
N ALA A 254 17.25 11.44 -6.41
CA ALA A 254 18.60 11.99 -6.58
C ALA A 254 18.81 12.60 -7.97
N ASP A 255 18.41 11.91 -9.05
CA ASP A 255 18.55 12.35 -10.43
C ASP A 255 17.75 13.64 -10.70
N HIS A 256 16.59 13.79 -10.06
CA HIS A 256 15.78 15.02 -10.11
C HIS A 256 16.21 16.07 -9.09
N ARG A 257 17.34 15.86 -8.37
CA ARG A 257 17.88 16.79 -7.37
C ARG A 257 16.90 17.14 -6.23
N ILE A 258 15.93 16.28 -5.99
CA ILE A 258 15.00 16.40 -4.86
C ILE A 258 15.75 16.12 -3.56
N ILE A 259 16.68 15.14 -3.57
CA ILE A 259 17.59 14.84 -2.46
C ILE A 259 19.05 14.92 -2.92
N PRO A 260 20.03 15.07 -2.01
CA PRO A 260 21.44 14.95 -2.35
C PRO A 260 21.79 13.50 -2.72
N PRO A 261 22.87 13.28 -3.51
CA PRO A 261 23.38 11.94 -3.76
C PRO A 261 23.83 11.26 -2.46
N ALA A 262 23.65 9.95 -2.40
CA ALA A 262 24.02 9.16 -1.23
C ALA A 262 25.55 9.16 -1.01
N PRO A 263 26.00 9.07 0.26
CA PRO A 263 27.41 8.83 0.58
C PRO A 263 27.92 7.54 -0.08
N ARG A 264 29.22 7.57 -0.47
CA ARG A 264 29.85 6.46 -1.21
C ARG A 264 29.71 5.09 -0.51
N GLU A 265 29.66 5.08 0.81
CA GLU A 265 29.54 3.88 1.65
C GLU A 265 28.18 3.18 1.49
N LEU A 266 27.17 3.89 1.01
CA LEU A 266 25.84 3.32 0.77
C LEU A 266 25.67 2.80 -0.66
N LEU A 267 26.52 3.24 -1.59
CA LEU A 267 26.43 2.84 -3.00
C LEU A 267 26.96 1.42 -3.18
N PRO A 268 26.40 0.62 -4.11
CA PRO A 268 26.97 -0.64 -4.53
C PRO A 268 28.40 -0.48 -5.07
N ALA A 269 29.24 -1.49 -4.93
CA ALA A 269 30.63 -1.43 -5.38
C ALA A 269 30.79 -1.10 -6.86
N GLU A 270 29.81 -1.45 -7.70
CA GLU A 270 29.78 -1.20 -9.14
C GLU A 270 29.45 0.27 -9.48
N ASP A 271 28.71 0.97 -8.61
CA ASP A 271 28.37 2.39 -8.76
C ASP A 271 29.43 3.32 -8.14
N SER A 272 30.49 2.77 -7.57
CA SER A 272 31.58 3.54 -6.94
C SER A 272 32.46 4.33 -7.93
N ASP A 273 32.33 4.07 -9.24
CA ASP A 273 33.08 4.74 -10.33
C ASP A 273 32.32 5.92 -10.96
N TRP A 274 31.25 6.41 -10.33
CA TRP A 274 30.60 7.64 -10.77
C TRP A 274 31.56 8.83 -10.65
N ASP A 275 32.18 9.15 -11.78
CA ASP A 275 33.16 10.21 -11.89
C ASP A 275 32.49 11.59 -11.81
N GLN A 276 32.89 12.38 -10.84
CA GLN A 276 32.46 13.78 -10.65
C GLN A 276 32.81 14.72 -11.83
N ARG A 277 33.26 14.20 -12.98
CA ARG A 277 33.79 14.98 -14.11
C ARG A 277 32.73 15.63 -15.01
N ASP A 278 31.44 15.23 -14.88
CA ASP A 278 30.38 15.76 -15.76
C ASP A 278 29.58 16.95 -15.19
N PHE A 279 30.09 17.57 -14.13
CA PHE A 279 29.49 18.77 -13.53
C PHE A 279 30.43 20.00 -13.63
N ARG A 280 30.88 20.33 -14.87
CA ARG A 280 31.46 21.64 -15.12
C ARG A 280 30.69 22.39 -16.20
#